data_96df24dca69a9d75840dc53177cfa2ef
#
_entry.id   96df24dca69a9d75840dc53177cfa2ef
#
_cell.length_a   1.000
_cell.length_b   1.000
_cell.length_c   1.000
_cell.angle_alpha   90.00
_cell.angle_beta   90.00
_cell.angle_gamma   90.00
#
_symmetry.space_group_name_H-M   'P 1'
#
loop_
_entity.id
_entity.type
_entity.pdbx_description
1 polymer ?
#
loop_
_entity_poly.entity_id
_entity_poly.type
_entity_poly.pdbx_seq_one_letter_code
_entity_poly.pdbx_strand_id
1 'polypeptide(L)'
;PLCRAQVVVGVDYACDLKAAKAAVLRAATEHPLCVQTEERPAVVYITNLAASAIEITLWAWTNEADLALFRFGLNEQVVENLREANINIPFPQCDVHLIQPKD
;
A
#
# COMPACT_ATOMS: atom_id res chain seq x y z
N PRO A 1 22.10 -7.83 -2.86
CA PRO A 1 20.91 -8.47 -3.43
C PRO A 1 19.64 -7.65 -3.19
N LEU A 2 18.72 -7.77 -4.12
CA LEU A 2 17.45 -7.04 -4.03
C LEU A 2 16.42 -7.86 -3.29
N CYS A 3 15.60 -7.18 -2.53
CA CYS A 3 14.47 -7.79 -1.83
C CYS A 3 13.18 -7.12 -2.24
N ARG A 4 12.10 -7.89 -2.27
CA ARG A 4 10.78 -7.36 -2.59
C ARG A 4 10.07 -6.93 -1.32
N ALA A 5 9.60 -5.69 -1.30
CA ALA A 5 8.73 -5.19 -0.25
C ALA A 5 7.28 -5.30 -0.73
N GLN A 6 6.38 -5.59 0.16
CA GLN A 6 4.96 -5.72 -0.15
C GLN A 6 4.15 -4.86 0.81
N VAL A 7 3.23 -4.10 0.24
CA VAL A 7 2.28 -3.30 1.01
C VAL A 7 0.88 -3.65 0.53
N VAL A 8 -0.01 -3.96 1.47
CA VAL A 8 -1.41 -4.26 1.15
C VAL A 8 -2.26 -3.20 1.82
N VAL A 9 -3.13 -2.56 1.05
CA VAL A 9 -4.01 -1.53 1.59
C VAL A 9 -5.42 -1.75 1.05
N GLY A 10 -6.43 -1.54 1.89
CA GLY A 10 -7.82 -1.62 1.50
C GLY A 10 -8.37 -0.25 1.19
N VAL A 11 -9.10 -0.12 0.10
CA VAL A 11 -9.77 1.13 -0.26
C VAL A 11 -11.26 0.90 -0.44
N ASP A 12 -12.01 1.98 -0.30
CA ASP A 12 -13.47 1.95 -0.42
C ASP A 12 -13.87 1.52 -1.83
N TYR A 13 -14.91 0.66 -1.93
CA TYR A 13 -15.45 0.24 -3.22
C TYR A 13 -15.94 1.42 -4.07
N ALA A 14 -16.35 2.52 -3.43
CA ALA A 14 -16.88 3.67 -4.15
C ALA A 14 -15.79 4.60 -4.68
N CYS A 15 -14.50 4.31 -4.44
CA CYS A 15 -13.44 5.22 -4.84
C CYS A 15 -13.12 5.12 -6.33
N ASP A 16 -12.37 6.11 -6.81
CA ASP A 16 -11.80 6.06 -8.15
C ASP A 16 -10.61 5.10 -8.11
N LEU A 17 -10.82 3.90 -8.63
CA LEU A 17 -9.82 2.85 -8.53
C LEU A 17 -8.53 3.17 -9.28
N LYS A 18 -8.63 3.84 -10.43
CA LYS A 18 -7.44 4.24 -11.17
C LYS A 18 -6.61 5.23 -10.37
N ALA A 19 -7.26 6.19 -9.72
CA ALA A 19 -6.57 7.15 -8.88
C ALA A 19 -5.93 6.46 -7.68
N ALA A 20 -6.63 5.48 -7.09
CA ALA A 20 -6.10 4.73 -5.96
C ALA A 20 -4.84 3.96 -6.35
N LYS A 21 -4.90 3.24 -7.47
CA LYS A 21 -3.74 2.47 -7.93
C LYS A 21 -2.56 3.39 -8.25
N ALA A 22 -2.82 4.53 -8.87
CA ALA A 22 -1.77 5.48 -9.19
C ALA A 22 -1.13 6.06 -7.93
N ALA A 23 -1.94 6.36 -6.92
CA ALA A 23 -1.44 6.89 -5.66
C ALA A 23 -0.54 5.88 -4.95
N VAL A 24 -0.97 4.62 -4.92
CA VAL A 24 -0.18 3.56 -4.30
C VAL A 24 1.14 3.34 -5.04
N LEU A 25 1.08 3.27 -6.36
CA LEU A 25 2.27 3.07 -7.17
C LEU A 25 3.27 4.21 -7.01
N ARG A 26 2.78 5.44 -6.93
CA ARG A 26 3.62 6.61 -6.81
C ARG A 26 4.41 6.60 -5.51
N ALA A 27 3.87 6.00 -4.46
CA ALA A 27 4.59 5.87 -3.19
C ALA A 27 5.92 5.14 -3.38
N ALA A 28 5.94 4.14 -4.25
CA ALA A 28 7.15 3.40 -4.54
C ALA A 28 8.03 4.11 -5.55
N THR A 29 7.45 4.57 -6.65
CA THR A 29 8.24 5.13 -7.76
C THR A 29 8.97 6.40 -7.36
N GLU A 30 8.43 7.12 -6.39
CA GLU A 30 9.06 8.36 -5.92
C GLU A 30 9.92 8.17 -4.68
N HIS A 31 10.01 6.95 -4.17
CA HIS A 31 10.78 6.69 -2.95
C HIS A 31 12.26 6.56 -3.28
N PRO A 32 13.14 7.27 -2.55
CA PRO A 32 14.57 7.26 -2.87
C PRO A 32 15.25 5.90 -2.71
N LEU A 33 14.70 5.01 -1.87
CA LEU A 33 15.29 3.68 -1.68
C LEU A 33 14.75 2.64 -2.66
N CYS A 34 13.80 3.01 -3.52
CA CYS A 34 13.24 2.07 -4.47
C CYS A 34 14.20 1.83 -5.62
N VAL A 35 14.52 0.56 -5.85
CA VAL A 35 15.35 0.17 -6.98
C VAL A 35 14.40 -0.25 -8.09
N GLN A 36 14.46 0.45 -9.22
CA GLN A 36 13.57 0.16 -10.34
C GLN A 36 14.40 -0.23 -11.54
N THR A 37 14.15 -1.44 -12.05
CA THR A 37 14.81 -1.94 -13.24
C THR A 37 13.75 -2.44 -14.20
N GLU A 38 14.14 -2.70 -15.45
CA GLU A 38 13.19 -3.25 -16.42
C GLU A 38 12.66 -4.61 -15.99
N GLU A 39 13.49 -5.39 -15.30
CA GLU A 39 13.11 -6.73 -14.87
C GLU A 39 12.29 -6.73 -13.59
N ARG A 40 12.44 -5.69 -12.77
CA ARG A 40 11.80 -5.62 -11.45
C ARG A 40 11.19 -4.26 -11.21
N PRO A 41 10.18 -3.89 -12.00
CA PRO A 41 9.49 -2.61 -11.79
C PRO A 41 8.59 -2.68 -10.56
N ALA A 42 8.29 -1.53 -9.99
CA ALA A 42 7.25 -1.46 -8.99
C ALA A 42 5.91 -1.73 -9.68
N VAL A 43 5.08 -2.57 -9.08
CA VAL A 43 3.79 -2.94 -9.66
C VAL A 43 2.70 -2.91 -8.62
N VAL A 44 1.47 -2.67 -9.08
CA VAL A 44 0.29 -2.60 -8.22
C VAL A 44 -0.78 -3.50 -8.82
N TYR A 45 -1.35 -4.36 -7.98
CA TYR A 45 -2.42 -5.27 -8.39
C TYR A 45 -3.59 -5.18 -7.43
N ILE A 46 -4.79 -5.42 -7.94
CA ILE A 46 -5.94 -5.68 -7.08
C ILE A 46 -5.88 -7.15 -6.75
N THR A 47 -5.70 -7.48 -5.49
CA THR A 47 -5.44 -8.84 -5.08
C THR A 47 -6.60 -9.51 -4.36
N ASN A 48 -7.56 -8.72 -3.89
CA ASN A 48 -8.70 -9.32 -3.22
C ASN A 48 -9.88 -8.35 -3.20
N LEU A 49 -11.08 -8.90 -3.30
CA LEU A 49 -12.32 -8.13 -3.16
C LEU A 49 -12.93 -8.54 -1.83
N ALA A 50 -12.49 -7.86 -0.78
CA ALA A 50 -12.93 -8.19 0.58
C ALA A 50 -14.32 -7.64 0.85
N ALA A 51 -14.88 -8.00 2.00
CA ALA A 51 -16.26 -7.63 2.34
C ALA A 51 -16.47 -6.13 2.40
N SER A 52 -15.49 -5.38 2.91
CA SER A 52 -15.66 -3.94 3.11
C SER A 52 -14.64 -3.10 2.35
N ALA A 53 -13.76 -3.71 1.58
CA ALA A 53 -12.72 -2.97 0.88
C ALA A 53 -12.18 -3.74 -0.31
N ILE A 54 -11.64 -3.01 -1.28
CA ILE A 54 -10.88 -3.59 -2.36
C ILE A 54 -9.42 -3.56 -1.92
N GLU A 55 -8.76 -4.71 -1.92
CA GLU A 55 -7.36 -4.77 -1.50
C GLU A 55 -6.43 -4.56 -2.67
N ILE A 56 -5.55 -3.59 -2.51
CA ILE A 56 -4.53 -3.26 -3.49
C ILE A 56 -3.18 -3.66 -2.91
N THR A 57 -2.41 -4.40 -3.69
CA THR A 57 -1.08 -4.83 -3.27
C THR A 57 -0.03 -4.15 -4.13
N LEU A 58 0.94 -3.54 -3.46
CA LEU A 58 2.10 -2.93 -4.10
C LEU A 58 3.31 -3.84 -3.87
N TRP A 59 4.02 -4.16 -4.96
CA TRP A 59 5.31 -4.83 -4.89
C TRP A 59 6.36 -3.88 -5.42
N ALA A 60 7.43 -3.70 -4.65
CA ALA A 60 8.54 -2.85 -5.05
C ALA A 60 9.83 -3.44 -4.50
N TRP A 61 10.95 -3.05 -5.08
CA TRP A 61 12.23 -3.67 -4.77
C TRP A 61 13.19 -2.65 -4.17
N THR A 62 14.01 -3.12 -3.24
CA THR A 62 15.05 -2.31 -2.62
C THR A 62 16.23 -3.22 -2.28
N ASN A 63 17.32 -2.63 -1.85
CA ASN A 63 18.45 -3.41 -1.37
C ASN A 63 18.12 -4.04 -0.03
N GLU A 64 18.64 -5.22 0.22
CA GLU A 64 18.35 -5.96 1.44
C GLU A 64 18.59 -5.14 2.70
N ALA A 65 19.68 -4.36 2.72
CA ALA A 65 20.01 -3.56 3.89
C ALA A 65 18.97 -2.48 4.19
N ASP A 66 18.22 -2.06 3.18
CA ASP A 66 17.25 -0.96 3.32
C ASP A 66 15.81 -1.42 3.47
N LEU A 67 15.59 -2.74 3.50
CA LEU A 67 14.23 -3.29 3.40
C LEU A 67 13.29 -2.77 4.47
N ALA A 68 13.71 -2.74 5.73
CA ALA A 68 12.84 -2.31 6.81
C ALA A 68 12.46 -0.84 6.68
N LEU A 69 13.44 0.02 6.42
CA LEU A 69 13.19 1.45 6.25
C LEU A 69 12.30 1.71 5.04
N PHE A 70 12.54 0.98 3.97
CA PHE A 70 11.75 1.11 2.76
C PHE A 70 10.30 0.75 3.01
N ARG A 71 10.06 -0.38 3.68
CA ARG A 71 8.70 -0.82 3.99
C ARG A 71 7.95 0.19 4.86
N PHE A 72 8.60 0.70 5.91
CA PHE A 72 7.98 1.67 6.79
C PHE A 72 7.63 2.95 6.02
N GLY A 73 8.55 3.42 5.20
CA GLY A 73 8.32 4.60 4.39
C GLY A 73 7.21 4.41 3.37
N LEU A 74 7.15 3.22 2.75
CA LEU A 74 6.08 2.92 1.80
C LEU A 74 4.72 2.92 2.48
N ASN A 75 4.61 2.32 3.67
CA ASN A 75 3.34 2.30 4.38
C ASN A 75 2.85 3.71 4.65
N GLU A 76 3.71 4.57 5.13
CA GLU A 76 3.34 5.95 5.41
C GLU A 76 2.98 6.70 4.14
N GLN A 77 3.77 6.54 3.09
CA GLN A 77 3.55 7.30 1.87
C GLN A 77 2.28 6.84 1.14
N VAL A 78 1.99 5.55 1.19
CA VAL A 78 0.75 5.03 0.60
C VAL A 78 -0.45 5.69 1.27
N VAL A 79 -0.47 5.76 2.60
CA VAL A 79 -1.57 6.38 3.33
C VAL A 79 -1.68 7.86 2.96
N GLU A 80 -0.55 8.57 2.93
CA GLU A 80 -0.56 9.99 2.60
C GLU A 80 -1.06 10.23 1.18
N ASN A 81 -0.59 9.44 0.23
CA ASN A 81 -0.99 9.62 -1.17
C ASN A 81 -2.48 9.35 -1.37
N LEU A 82 -3.01 8.33 -0.70
CA LEU A 82 -4.43 8.03 -0.77
C LEU A 82 -5.26 9.15 -0.15
N ARG A 83 -4.78 9.68 0.97
CA ARG A 83 -5.45 10.78 1.64
C ARG A 83 -5.49 12.03 0.75
N GLU A 84 -4.38 12.33 0.09
CA GLU A 84 -4.32 13.46 -0.83
C GLU A 84 -5.25 13.30 -2.02
N ALA A 85 -5.49 12.06 -2.43
CA ALA A 85 -6.39 11.77 -3.54
C ALA A 85 -7.84 11.66 -3.08
N ASN A 86 -8.12 11.92 -1.80
CA ASN A 86 -9.45 11.81 -1.20
C ASN A 86 -10.03 10.39 -1.29
N ILE A 87 -9.17 9.41 -1.15
CA ILE A 87 -9.58 8.02 -1.18
C ILE A 87 -9.63 7.49 0.25
N ASN A 88 -10.77 6.95 0.61
CA ASN A 88 -11.02 6.49 1.96
C ASN A 88 -10.48 5.08 2.17
N ILE A 89 -9.85 4.86 3.33
CA ILE A 89 -9.39 3.54 3.73
C ILE A 89 -10.31 3.07 4.84
N PRO A 90 -11.27 2.18 4.55
CA PRO A 90 -12.23 1.77 5.56
C PRO A 90 -11.61 0.82 6.58
N PHE A 91 -12.13 0.85 7.78
CA PHE A 91 -11.71 -0.08 8.82
C PHE A 91 -12.63 -1.30 8.81
N PRO A 92 -12.09 -2.51 8.90
CA PRO A 92 -12.93 -3.70 9.06
C PRO A 92 -13.70 -3.62 10.37
N GLN A 93 -14.97 -3.92 10.32
CA GLN A 93 -15.81 -3.81 11.51
C GLN A 93 -15.40 -4.74 12.64
N CYS A 94 -14.93 -5.91 12.29
CA CYS A 94 -14.54 -6.87 13.30
C CYS A 94 -13.38 -6.36 14.16
N ASP A 95 -12.52 -5.53 13.60
CA ASP A 95 -11.39 -5.02 14.34
C ASP A 95 -11.82 -4.10 15.46
N VAL A 96 -12.91 -3.41 15.26
CA VAL A 96 -13.40 -2.48 16.26
C VAL A 96 -13.75 -3.21 17.54
N HIS A 97 -14.37 -4.36 17.43
CA HIS A 97 -14.74 -5.14 18.60
C HIS A 97 -13.55 -5.66 19.37
N LEU A 98 -12.53 -6.05 18.64
CA LEU A 98 -11.36 -6.64 19.29
C LEU A 98 -10.56 -5.64 20.08
N ILE A 99 -10.62 -4.40 19.67
CA ILE A 99 -9.82 -3.37 20.31
C ILE A 99 -10.44 -2.87 21.56
N GLN A 100 -11.72 -2.94 21.68
CA GLN A 100 -12.43 -2.32 22.75
C GLN A 100 -12.16 -2.84 24.11
N PRO A 101 -11.96 -3.99 24.32
CA PRO A 101 -11.80 -4.34 25.72
C PRO A 101 -10.57 -3.74 26.28
N LYS A 102 -10.69 -3.34 26.34
CA LYS A 102 -9.83 -2.98 26.90
C LYS A 102 -9.77 -2.63 27.81
N ASP A 103 -10.17 -2.78 27.82
CA ASP A 103 -9.96 -2.56 28.36
C ASP A 103 -9.54 -2.77 28.82
#